data_afa05fbbe60b7c497dd23f1e71cbce90
#
_entry.id   afa05fbbe60b7c497dd23f1e71cbce90
#
_cell.length_a   1.000
_cell.length_b   1.000
_cell.length_c   1.000
_cell.angle_alpha   90.00
_cell.angle_beta   90.00
_cell.angle_gamma   90.00
#
_symmetry.space_group_name_H-M   'P 1'
#
loop_
_entity.id
_entity.type
_entity.pdbx_description
1 polymer ?
#
loop_
_entity_poly.entity_id
_entity_poly.type
_entity_poly.pdbx_seq_one_letter_code
_entity_poly.pdbx_strand_id
1 'polypeptide(L)' 'MDKAIYICTGTCKAEISEEEYNKGLTKCGTQGCTHFGHAFEKRMKCHVCGAYYKEGEQHSHP' A
#
# COMPACT_ATOMS: atom_id res chain seq x y z
N MET A 1 -7.39 -9.86 11.81
CA MET A 1 -7.94 -8.63 11.22
C MET A 1 -7.08 -8.18 10.06
N ASP A 2 -7.71 -7.68 9.02
CA ASP A 2 -6.96 -7.18 7.87
C ASP A 2 -6.16 -5.94 8.26
N LYS A 3 -5.03 -5.75 7.60
CA LYS A 3 -4.15 -4.62 7.90
C LYS A 3 -4.21 -3.58 6.80
N ALA A 4 -4.16 -2.32 7.19
CA ALA A 4 -4.00 -1.25 6.23
C ALA A 4 -2.52 -1.13 5.86
N ILE A 5 -2.25 -1.02 4.57
CA ILE A 5 -0.91 -0.79 4.05
C ILE A 5 -0.97 0.30 2.99
N TYR A 6 0.19 0.81 2.63
CA TYR A 6 0.30 1.82 1.60
C TYR A 6 1.30 1.35 0.56
N ILE A 7 0.93 1.44 -0.70
CA ILE A 7 1.74 0.94 -1.79
C ILE A 7 2.05 2.03 -2.79
N CYS A 8 3.22 1.90 -3.44
CA CYS A 8 3.56 2.72 -4.58
C CYS A 8 3.04 2.04 -5.83
N THR A 9 2.25 2.75 -6.61
CA THR A 9 1.68 2.21 -7.85
C THR A 9 2.64 2.35 -9.04
N GLY A 10 3.83 2.88 -8.80
CA GLY A 10 4.85 3.02 -9.83
C GLY A 10 5.71 1.76 -9.99
N THR A 11 6.84 1.93 -10.65
CA THR A 11 7.71 0.80 -10.99
C THR A 11 8.45 0.20 -9.82
N CYS A 12 8.64 0.95 -8.72
CA CYS A 12 9.38 0.44 -7.56
C CYS A 12 8.57 -0.54 -6.72
N LYS A 13 7.24 -0.52 -6.84
CA LYS A 13 6.33 -1.41 -6.12
C LYS A 13 6.59 -1.46 -4.61
N ALA A 14 6.97 -0.33 -4.03
CA ALA A 14 7.23 -0.25 -2.60
C ALA A 14 5.95 -0.48 -1.80
N GLU A 15 6.10 -1.14 -0.66
CA GLU A 15 4.99 -1.37 0.27
C GLU A 15 5.44 -0.93 1.64
N ILE A 16 4.62 -0.13 2.31
CA ILE A 16 4.91 0.31 3.67
C ILE A 16 3.70 0.04 4.56
N SER A 17 3.96 -0.09 5.85
CA SER A 17 2.90 -0.29 6.82
C SER A 17 2.23 1.04 7.14
N GLU A 18 1.03 0.97 7.74
CA GLU A 18 0.34 2.15 8.21
C GLU A 18 1.17 2.90 9.25
N GLU A 19 1.90 2.17 10.09
CA GLU A 19 2.77 2.78 11.09
C GLU A 19 3.83 3.66 10.43
N GLU A 20 4.47 3.16 9.41
CA GLU A 20 5.49 3.93 8.68
C GLU A 20 4.88 5.14 7.98
N TYR A 21 3.71 4.98 7.42
CA TYR A 21 3.00 6.07 6.80
C TYR A 21 2.70 7.18 7.81
N ASN A 22 2.27 6.81 9.00
CA ASN A 22 1.97 7.77 10.05
C ASN A 22 3.22 8.47 10.60
N LYS A 23 4.39 7.88 10.40
CA LYS A 23 5.65 8.51 10.79
C LYS A 23 6.14 9.56 9.79
N GLY A 24 5.44 9.72 8.68
CA GLY A 24 5.78 10.71 7.68
C GLY A 24 6.17 10.13 6.32
N LEU A 25 6.22 8.81 6.18
CA LEU A 25 6.58 8.16 4.93
C LEU A 25 5.37 8.11 4.00
N THR A 26 5.00 9.28 3.48
CA THR A 26 3.73 9.41 2.75
C THR A 26 3.91 9.45 1.23
N LYS A 27 5.15 9.56 0.75
CA LYS A 27 5.44 9.69 -0.68
C LYS A 27 6.54 8.74 -1.10
N CYS A 28 6.47 8.31 -2.36
CA CYS A 28 7.54 7.48 -2.92
C CYS A 28 8.83 8.29 -3.03
N GLY A 29 9.89 7.80 -2.39
CA GLY A 29 11.20 8.42 -2.42
C GLY A 29 12.23 7.64 -3.24
N THR A 30 11.81 6.65 -4.00
CA THR A 30 12.72 5.83 -4.80
C THR A 30 13.10 6.52 -6.09
N GLN A 31 14.37 6.80 -6.28
CA GLN A 31 14.86 7.41 -7.52
C GLN A 31 14.62 6.44 -8.67
N GLY A 32 14.15 6.96 -9.81
CA GLY A 32 13.86 6.16 -10.97
C GLY A 32 12.47 5.56 -11.01
N CYS A 33 11.72 5.69 -9.93
CA CYS A 33 10.33 5.24 -9.92
C CYS A 33 9.45 6.21 -10.72
N THR A 34 8.53 5.68 -11.53
CA THR A 34 7.63 6.51 -12.33
C THR A 34 6.70 7.37 -11.48
N HIS A 35 6.50 6.95 -10.21
CA HIS A 35 5.66 7.68 -9.26
C HIS A 35 6.47 8.36 -8.16
N PHE A 36 7.73 8.67 -8.45
CA PHE A 36 8.58 9.40 -7.50
C PHE A 36 7.89 10.70 -7.09
N GLY A 37 7.76 10.91 -5.78
CA GLY A 37 7.12 12.11 -5.24
C GLY A 37 5.60 12.03 -5.16
N HIS A 38 4.99 10.98 -5.71
CA HIS A 38 3.54 10.77 -5.59
C HIS A 38 3.20 10.08 -4.27
N ALA A 39 2.05 10.42 -3.70
CA ALA A 39 1.61 9.79 -2.45
C ALA A 39 1.32 8.31 -2.67
N PHE A 40 1.57 7.52 -1.63
CA PHE A 40 1.20 6.10 -1.66
C PHE A 40 -0.31 5.94 -1.66
N GLU A 41 -0.78 4.86 -2.24
CA GLU A 41 -2.19 4.51 -2.22
C GLU A 41 -2.48 3.53 -1.09
N LYS A 42 -3.57 3.78 -0.38
CA LYS A 42 -4.00 2.90 0.71
C LYS A 42 -4.61 1.64 0.14
N ARG A 43 -4.19 0.51 0.68
CA ARG A 43 -4.78 -0.80 0.36
C ARG A 43 -4.95 -1.57 1.65
N MET A 44 -5.89 -2.50 1.64
CA MET A 44 -6.07 -3.43 2.75
C MET A 44 -5.43 -4.76 2.37
N LYS A 45 -4.78 -5.38 3.32
CA LYS A 45 -4.17 -6.69 3.10
C LYS A 45 -4.96 -7.72 3.89
N CYS A 46 -5.49 -8.70 3.18
CA CYS A 46 -6.24 -9.77 3.83
C CYS A 46 -5.32 -10.62 4.71
N HIS A 47 -5.71 -10.82 5.95
CA HIS A 47 -4.92 -11.60 6.89
C HIS A 47 -5.05 -13.11 6.67
N VAL A 48 -5.98 -13.52 5.84
CA VAL A 48 -6.22 -14.95 5.56
C VAL A 48 -5.47 -15.38 4.30
N CYS A 49 -5.69 -14.70 3.18
CA CYS A 49 -5.08 -15.10 1.91
C CYS A 49 -3.91 -14.21 1.48
N GLY A 50 -3.70 -13.09 2.15
CA GLY A 50 -2.61 -12.17 1.81
C GLY A 50 -2.86 -11.29 0.59
N ALA A 51 -4.05 -11.33 0.03
CA ALA A 51 -4.38 -10.53 -1.14
C ALA A 51 -4.58 -9.05 -0.77
N TYR A 52 -4.31 -8.17 -1.71
CA TYR A 52 -4.54 -6.75 -1.53
C TYR A 52 -5.88 -6.36 -2.15
N TYR A 53 -6.59 -5.46 -1.48
CA TYR A 53 -7.84 -4.93 -2.01
C TYR A 53 -8.03 -3.49 -1.53
N LYS A 54 -8.89 -2.76 -2.21
CA LYS A 54 -9.17 -1.37 -1.86
C LYS A 54 -10.06 -1.30 -0.63
N GLU A 55 -9.87 -0.27 0.18
CA GLU A 55 -10.73 -0.03 1.33
C GLU A 55 -12.18 0.10 0.87
N GLY A 56 -13.07 -0.63 1.51
CA GLY A 56 -14.48 -0.65 1.15
C GLY A 56 -14.84 -1.64 0.05
N GLU A 57 -13.85 -2.25 -0.62
CA GLU A 57 -14.09 -3.26 -1.63
C GLU A 57 -14.37 -4.59 -0.96
N GLN A 58 -15.34 -5.33 -1.51
CA GLN A 58 -15.63 -6.65 -1.00
C GLN A 58 -14.56 -7.63 -1.44
N HIS A 59 -14.04 -8.38 -0.48
CA HIS A 59 -13.01 -9.36 -0.73
C HIS A 59 -13.55 -10.74 -0.37
N SER A 60 -13.64 -11.62 -1.36
CA SER A 60 -14.11 -12.98 -1.15
C SER A 60 -12.93 -13.93 -1.07
N HIS A 61 -12.98 -14.82 -0.10
CA HIS A 61 -12.01 -15.90 0.01
C HIS A 61 -12.48 -17.11 -0.77
N PRO A 62 -11.58 -17.81 -1.44
CA PRO A 62 -11.96 -19.06 -2.14
C PRO A 62 -12.32 -20.17 -1.16
#